data_ae71b059aa526f6596c9496ad9848775
#
_entry.id   ae71b059aa526f6596c9496ad9848775
#
_cell.length_a   1.000
_cell.length_b   1.000
_cell.length_c   1.000
_cell.angle_alpha   90.00
_cell.angle_beta   90.00
_cell.angle_gamma   90.00
#
_symmetry.space_group_name_H-M   'P 1'
#
loop_
_entity.id
_entity.type
_entity.pdbx_description
1 polymer ?
#
loop_
_entity_poly.entity_id
_entity_poly.type
_entity_poly.pdbx_seq_one_letter_code
_entity_poly.pdbx_strand_id
1 'polypeptide(L)'
;MNRTDRLRLWYERAASRWEETLPIGNGSLGAMIWGGAPCEVLGLNEESLWSGWQRDRNNPGARAHLEEVRRLIREERYGEAEAVAEAHMLGEYGESYLPLGSLHLAFKHGPATDYMRELDLEQATARVAYTADGATYEREYLASFPARAILVRLTCSQPRMALTLSFESPLSCRTRADEVGLIIEGQCPEHVDPPYIPDRPEAVIQGERGRRFSARVRVLSGDGTVRARDGRLSVDGASRLVLAVSAVREPELPAGASYETLREAHIRDYRALFDRVELWLGPQKAMPTDRRLAVLREGGEDPGLYALYFQYGRYLLIASSRPGGLPANL
;
A
#
# COMPACT_ATOMS: atom_id res chain seq x y z
N MET A 1 19.36 -17.33 -15.97
CA MET A 1 17.90 -17.18 -16.12
C MET A 1 17.65 -16.18 -17.24
N ASN A 2 16.96 -16.58 -18.29
CA ASN A 2 16.69 -15.69 -19.43
C ASN A 2 15.74 -14.58 -18.99
N ARG A 3 15.89 -13.36 -19.56
CA ARG A 3 15.04 -12.18 -19.26
C ARG A 3 13.54 -12.42 -19.45
N THR A 4 13.18 -13.49 -20.18
CA THR A 4 11.81 -13.95 -20.48
C THR A 4 11.14 -14.75 -19.38
N ASP A 5 11.88 -15.28 -18.40
CA ASP A 5 11.31 -16.17 -17.36
C ASP A 5 11.05 -15.49 -16.01
N ARG A 6 11.25 -14.15 -15.92
CA ARG A 6 11.03 -13.41 -14.67
C ARG A 6 9.54 -13.31 -14.32
N LEU A 7 9.21 -13.59 -13.08
CA LEU A 7 7.87 -13.42 -12.53
C LEU A 7 7.62 -11.93 -12.24
N ARG A 8 7.06 -11.22 -13.20
CA ARG A 8 6.76 -9.79 -13.08
C ARG A 8 5.42 -9.40 -13.69
N LEU A 9 4.74 -8.45 -13.03
CA LEU A 9 3.69 -7.66 -13.65
C LEU A 9 4.34 -6.43 -14.26
N TRP A 10 4.04 -6.08 -15.52
CA TRP A 10 4.62 -4.89 -16.13
C TRP A 10 3.68 -4.24 -17.16
N TYR A 11 3.85 -2.95 -17.35
CA TYR A 11 2.97 -2.10 -18.15
C TYR A 11 3.76 -0.98 -18.82
N GLU A 12 3.28 -0.50 -19.97
CA GLU A 12 3.86 0.58 -20.77
C GLU A 12 3.17 1.94 -20.52
N ARG A 13 2.32 2.03 -19.50
CA ARG A 13 1.64 3.26 -19.09
C ARG A 13 1.47 3.31 -17.56
N ALA A 14 1.28 4.52 -17.05
CA ALA A 14 0.89 4.71 -15.65
C ALA A 14 -0.49 4.09 -15.37
N ALA A 15 -0.78 3.81 -14.11
CA ALA A 15 -2.12 3.42 -13.67
C ALA A 15 -3.09 4.58 -13.88
N SER A 16 -4.27 4.28 -14.40
CA SER A 16 -5.38 5.22 -14.54
C SER A 16 -6.48 4.99 -13.50
N ARG A 17 -6.47 3.82 -12.87
CA ARG A 17 -7.40 3.40 -11.82
C ARG A 17 -6.63 2.70 -10.70
N TRP A 18 -7.24 2.65 -9.53
CA TRP A 18 -6.63 2.03 -8.33
C TRP A 18 -6.22 0.56 -8.57
N GLU A 19 -7.05 -0.22 -9.26
CA GLU A 19 -6.83 -1.64 -9.55
C GLU A 19 -5.64 -1.89 -10.51
N GLU A 20 -5.18 -0.87 -11.19
CA GLU A 20 -4.01 -0.95 -12.08
C GLU A 20 -2.70 -0.62 -11.35
N THR A 21 -2.76 -0.10 -10.11
CA THR A 21 -1.57 0.27 -9.35
C THR A 21 -0.74 -0.95 -8.95
N LEU A 22 0.52 -0.74 -8.61
CA LEU A 22 1.41 -1.79 -8.15
C LEU A 22 1.44 -1.80 -6.62
N PRO A 23 0.90 -2.84 -5.95
CA PRO A 23 0.93 -2.94 -4.49
C PRO A 23 2.31 -3.34 -3.99
N ILE A 24 2.79 -2.69 -2.93
CA ILE A 24 3.92 -3.13 -2.12
C ILE A 24 3.52 -3.14 -0.64
N GLY A 25 4.10 -4.04 0.16
CA GLY A 25 3.76 -4.13 1.58
C GLY A 25 4.77 -4.95 2.38
N ASN A 26 4.80 -4.70 3.69
CA ASN A 26 5.68 -5.39 4.64
C ASN A 26 4.91 -6.02 5.82
N GLY A 27 3.61 -6.24 5.65
CA GLY A 27 2.72 -6.77 6.68
C GLY A 27 2.02 -5.71 7.51
N SER A 28 2.64 -4.57 7.77
CA SER A 28 2.03 -3.48 8.54
C SER A 28 1.81 -2.19 7.73
N LEU A 29 2.76 -1.85 6.87
CA LEU A 29 2.72 -0.66 6.03
C LEU A 29 2.72 -1.09 4.56
N GLY A 30 1.77 -0.60 3.80
CA GLY A 30 1.65 -0.85 2.37
C GLY A 30 1.50 0.43 1.55
N ALA A 31 1.80 0.32 0.27
CA ALA A 31 1.58 1.39 -0.69
C ALA A 31 1.08 0.87 -2.03
N MET A 32 0.18 1.62 -2.65
CA MET A 32 -0.25 1.46 -4.04
C MET A 32 0.50 2.46 -4.90
N ILE A 33 1.39 1.96 -5.79
CA ILE A 33 2.25 2.79 -6.66
C ILE A 33 1.53 3.04 -7.98
N TRP A 34 1.20 4.30 -8.27
CA TRP A 34 0.50 4.69 -9.50
C TRP A 34 1.41 4.74 -10.72
N GLY A 35 2.67 5.10 -10.53
CA GLY A 35 3.65 5.17 -11.61
C GLY A 35 3.51 6.41 -12.49
N GLY A 36 2.87 7.47 -12.05
CA GLY A 36 2.75 8.70 -12.82
C GLY A 36 4.11 9.37 -13.06
N ALA A 37 4.49 9.68 -14.31
CA ALA A 37 5.79 10.24 -14.61
C ALA A 37 5.97 11.67 -14.07
N PRO A 38 5.07 12.63 -14.37
CA PRO A 38 5.18 13.99 -13.84
C PRO A 38 4.73 14.08 -12.38
N CYS A 39 3.79 13.25 -11.96
CA CYS A 39 3.28 13.23 -10.60
C CYS A 39 3.11 11.78 -10.16
N GLU A 40 3.98 11.31 -9.29
CA GLU A 40 3.85 10.00 -8.65
C GLU A 40 2.96 10.11 -7.43
N VAL A 41 2.16 9.07 -7.20
CA VAL A 41 1.32 8.95 -6.02
C VAL A 41 1.58 7.60 -5.36
N LEU A 42 1.91 7.61 -4.08
CA LEU A 42 1.93 6.44 -3.22
C LEU A 42 0.72 6.51 -2.31
N GLY A 43 -0.33 5.72 -2.60
CA GLY A 43 -1.49 5.57 -1.71
C GLY A 43 -1.11 4.67 -0.54
N LEU A 44 -1.00 5.24 0.66
CA LEU A 44 -0.44 4.58 1.84
C LEU A 44 -1.53 4.01 2.74
N ASN A 45 -1.29 2.80 3.26
CA ASN A 45 -2.11 2.14 4.26
C ASN A 45 -1.23 1.61 5.40
N GLU A 46 -1.76 1.65 6.62
CA GLU A 46 -1.12 1.05 7.80
C GLU A 46 -2.15 0.19 8.55
N GLU A 47 -1.76 -1.04 8.95
CA GLU A 47 -2.65 -2.10 9.45
C GLU A 47 -3.51 -1.70 10.65
N SER A 48 -3.06 -0.76 11.47
CA SER A 48 -3.71 -0.39 12.72
C SER A 48 -4.59 0.86 12.62
N LEU A 49 -4.73 1.47 11.44
CA LEU A 49 -5.58 2.64 11.25
C LEU A 49 -7.04 2.22 11.04
N TRP A 50 -7.76 2.18 12.15
CA TRP A 50 -9.19 1.93 12.21
C TRP A 50 -9.89 3.10 12.89
N SER A 51 -11.14 3.36 12.51
CA SER A 51 -12.01 4.22 13.30
C SER A 51 -12.30 3.58 14.66
N GLY A 52 -12.84 4.36 15.57
CA GLY A 52 -13.26 3.87 16.86
C GLY A 52 -12.22 3.96 17.97
N TRP A 53 -12.63 3.44 19.11
CA TRP A 53 -11.85 3.40 20.34
C TRP A 53 -12.23 2.15 21.14
N GLN A 54 -11.39 1.77 22.09
CA GLN A 54 -11.63 0.58 22.89
C GLN A 54 -12.84 0.80 23.83
N ARG A 55 -13.91 0.02 23.60
CA ARG A 55 -15.13 0.01 24.42
C ARG A 55 -15.75 -1.39 24.44
N ASP A 56 -16.59 -1.65 25.41
CA ASP A 56 -17.41 -2.86 25.43
C ASP A 56 -18.55 -2.71 24.41
N ARG A 57 -18.58 -3.60 23.43
CA ARG A 57 -19.60 -3.67 22.36
C ARG A 57 -20.55 -4.85 22.52
N ASN A 58 -20.43 -5.59 23.62
CA ASN A 58 -21.34 -6.69 23.88
C ASN A 58 -22.75 -6.15 24.10
N ASN A 59 -23.72 -6.82 23.49
CA ASN A 59 -25.14 -6.56 23.77
C ASN A 59 -25.57 -7.33 25.02
N PRO A 60 -25.74 -6.71 26.18
CA PRO A 60 -26.13 -7.42 27.42
C PRO A 60 -27.54 -8.00 27.35
N GLY A 61 -28.39 -7.47 26.46
CA GLY A 61 -29.76 -7.95 26.23
C GLY A 61 -29.82 -9.24 25.41
N ALA A 62 -28.79 -9.58 24.66
CA ALA A 62 -28.78 -10.71 23.72
C ALA A 62 -29.16 -12.05 24.38
N ARG A 63 -28.72 -12.27 25.63
CA ARG A 63 -28.99 -13.51 26.39
C ARG A 63 -30.49 -13.79 26.59
N ALA A 64 -31.29 -12.76 26.69
CA ALA A 64 -32.74 -12.91 26.91
C ALA A 64 -33.47 -13.57 25.72
N HIS A 65 -32.93 -13.37 24.51
CA HIS A 65 -33.52 -13.86 23.26
C HIS A 65 -32.88 -15.17 22.75
N LEU A 66 -31.83 -15.67 23.41
CA LEU A 66 -31.08 -16.85 22.96
C LEU A 66 -31.95 -18.10 22.83
N GLU A 67 -32.85 -18.40 23.83
CA GLU A 67 -33.70 -19.58 23.80
C GLU A 67 -34.79 -19.46 22.73
N GLU A 68 -35.29 -18.28 22.47
CA GLU A 68 -36.23 -18.03 21.37
C GLU A 68 -35.62 -18.35 20.01
N VAL A 69 -34.43 -17.81 19.74
CA VAL A 69 -33.69 -18.09 18.49
C VAL A 69 -33.39 -19.58 18.34
N ARG A 70 -32.96 -20.26 19.41
CA ARG A 70 -32.72 -21.70 19.41
C ARG A 70 -33.98 -22.51 19.12
N ARG A 71 -35.15 -22.10 19.66
CA ARG A 71 -36.46 -22.73 19.40
C ARG A 71 -36.84 -22.57 17.93
N LEU A 72 -36.75 -21.35 17.39
CA LEU A 72 -37.05 -21.05 15.99
C LEU A 72 -36.18 -21.86 15.02
N ILE A 73 -34.89 -22.01 15.32
CA ILE A 73 -33.98 -22.85 14.52
C ILE A 73 -34.40 -24.32 14.54
N ARG A 74 -34.80 -24.84 15.72
CA ARG A 74 -35.29 -26.25 15.84
C ARG A 74 -36.62 -26.48 15.12
N GLU A 75 -37.42 -25.43 14.96
CA GLU A 75 -38.69 -25.44 14.22
C GLU A 75 -38.48 -25.15 12.72
N GLU A 76 -37.23 -25.05 12.25
CA GLU A 76 -36.84 -24.71 10.86
C GLU A 76 -37.35 -23.34 10.36
N ARG A 77 -37.67 -22.43 11.27
CA ARG A 77 -38.17 -21.06 11.04
C ARG A 77 -37.00 -20.10 11.00
N TYR A 78 -36.08 -20.32 10.04
CA TYR A 78 -34.78 -19.59 9.97
C TYR A 78 -34.93 -18.09 9.79
N GLY A 79 -35.84 -17.61 8.92
CA GLY A 79 -36.08 -16.20 8.71
C GLY A 79 -36.57 -15.44 9.95
N GLU A 80 -37.38 -16.10 10.79
CA GLU A 80 -37.83 -15.52 12.06
C GLU A 80 -36.72 -15.54 13.11
N ALA A 81 -35.89 -16.59 13.11
CA ALA A 81 -34.72 -16.65 13.97
C ALA A 81 -33.72 -15.53 13.63
N GLU A 82 -33.48 -15.27 12.33
CA GLU A 82 -32.65 -14.18 11.84
C GLU A 82 -33.19 -12.81 12.27
N ALA A 83 -34.48 -12.56 12.06
CA ALA A 83 -35.12 -11.30 12.45
C ALA A 83 -35.03 -11.03 13.97
N VAL A 84 -35.20 -12.05 14.82
CA VAL A 84 -35.03 -11.91 16.28
C VAL A 84 -33.54 -11.64 16.61
N ALA A 85 -32.62 -12.34 15.97
CA ALA A 85 -31.20 -12.14 16.20
C ALA A 85 -30.75 -10.74 15.79
N GLU A 86 -31.16 -10.26 14.62
CA GLU A 86 -30.84 -8.91 14.13
C GLU A 86 -31.41 -7.82 15.05
N ALA A 87 -32.66 -7.97 15.47
CA ALA A 87 -33.33 -6.96 16.29
C ALA A 87 -32.81 -6.89 17.74
N HIS A 88 -32.33 -8.01 18.29
CA HIS A 88 -32.12 -8.10 19.75
C HIS A 88 -30.76 -8.67 20.17
N MET A 89 -30.00 -9.32 19.29
CA MET A 89 -28.79 -10.03 19.70
C MET A 89 -27.52 -9.47 19.10
N LEU A 90 -27.60 -8.69 18.03
CA LEU A 90 -26.40 -8.05 17.46
C LEU A 90 -25.91 -6.94 18.38
N GLY A 91 -24.58 -6.78 18.42
CA GLY A 91 -23.92 -5.63 19.01
C GLY A 91 -23.88 -4.44 18.04
N GLU A 92 -23.14 -3.42 18.40
CA GLU A 92 -22.83 -2.30 17.48
C GLU A 92 -22.04 -2.80 16.28
N TYR A 93 -22.23 -2.15 15.13
CA TYR A 93 -21.43 -2.41 13.93
C TYR A 93 -19.93 -2.27 14.21
N GLY A 94 -19.12 -3.05 13.48
CA GLY A 94 -17.68 -2.92 13.49
C GLY A 94 -17.23 -1.53 13.05
N GLU A 95 -16.00 -1.20 13.37
CA GLU A 95 -15.37 0.04 12.88
C GLU A 95 -14.77 -0.19 11.50
N SER A 96 -14.49 0.91 10.79
CA SER A 96 -13.97 0.88 9.44
C SER A 96 -12.45 0.99 9.42
N TYR A 97 -11.80 0.20 8.54
CA TYR A 97 -10.40 0.38 8.18
C TYR A 97 -10.22 1.67 7.38
N LEU A 98 -9.17 2.42 7.69
CA LEU A 98 -9.00 3.77 7.15
C LEU A 98 -7.68 3.88 6.37
N PRO A 99 -7.67 4.55 5.22
CA PRO A 99 -6.44 4.85 4.51
C PRO A 99 -5.60 5.86 5.30
N LEU A 100 -4.27 5.68 5.30
CA LEU A 100 -3.36 6.65 5.91
C LEU A 100 -3.34 7.97 5.12
N GLY A 101 -3.32 7.88 3.80
CA GLY A 101 -3.25 9.03 2.89
C GLY A 101 -2.37 8.78 1.69
N SER A 102 -2.02 9.84 0.97
CA SER A 102 -1.23 9.79 -0.25
C SER A 102 0.01 10.66 -0.16
N LEU A 103 1.16 10.07 -0.44
CA LEU A 103 2.41 10.79 -0.65
C LEU A 103 2.52 11.12 -2.14
N HIS A 104 2.62 12.41 -2.45
CA HIS A 104 2.77 12.92 -3.80
C HIS A 104 4.21 13.35 -4.06
N LEU A 105 4.76 12.95 -5.21
CA LEU A 105 6.06 13.39 -5.71
C LEU A 105 5.83 14.08 -7.05
N ALA A 106 5.77 15.41 -7.05
CA ALA A 106 5.56 16.22 -8.25
C ALA A 106 6.91 16.61 -8.87
N PHE A 107 7.24 16.02 -10.00
CA PHE A 107 8.49 16.25 -10.74
C PHE A 107 8.36 17.45 -11.67
N LYS A 108 9.45 18.21 -11.79
CA LYS A 108 9.55 19.36 -12.68
C LYS A 108 10.32 18.97 -13.96
N HIS A 109 9.65 18.24 -14.84
CA HIS A 109 10.16 17.88 -16.16
C HIS A 109 9.04 17.85 -17.19
N GLY A 110 9.39 17.83 -18.47
CA GLY A 110 8.47 17.73 -19.59
C GLY A 110 7.80 16.36 -19.75
N PRO A 111 7.13 16.12 -20.89
CA PRO A 111 6.50 14.84 -21.17
C PRO A 111 7.47 13.66 -21.13
N ALA A 112 7.00 12.52 -20.65
CA ALA A 112 7.78 11.29 -20.56
C ALA A 112 7.62 10.43 -21.83
N THR A 113 8.71 9.78 -22.25
CA THR A 113 8.79 8.75 -23.29
C THR A 113 9.44 7.49 -22.72
N ASP A 114 9.47 6.41 -23.50
CA ASP A 114 10.12 5.13 -23.15
C ASP A 114 9.69 4.61 -21.77
N TYR A 115 8.41 4.77 -21.48
CA TYR A 115 7.85 4.50 -20.16
C TYR A 115 7.67 3.00 -19.91
N MET A 116 8.07 2.55 -18.73
CA MET A 116 7.78 1.23 -18.21
C MET A 116 7.60 1.29 -16.69
N ARG A 117 6.62 0.56 -16.18
CA ARG A 117 6.51 0.22 -14.75
C ARG A 117 6.39 -1.29 -14.57
N GLU A 118 6.97 -1.80 -13.51
CA GLU A 118 6.95 -3.23 -13.20
C GLU A 118 6.89 -3.49 -11.69
N LEU A 119 6.33 -4.64 -11.32
CA LEU A 119 6.43 -5.26 -10.01
C LEU A 119 7.15 -6.59 -10.19
N ASP A 120 8.36 -6.71 -9.68
CA ASP A 120 9.15 -7.93 -9.64
C ASP A 120 8.72 -8.78 -8.44
N LEU A 121 8.06 -9.91 -8.70
CA LEU A 121 7.56 -10.79 -7.64
C LEU A 121 8.67 -11.62 -6.98
N GLU A 122 9.84 -11.76 -7.61
CA GLU A 122 10.97 -12.51 -7.05
C GLU A 122 11.79 -11.66 -6.07
N GLN A 123 11.68 -10.34 -6.16
CA GLN A 123 12.39 -9.39 -5.30
C GLN A 123 11.45 -8.54 -4.43
N ALA A 124 10.13 -8.60 -4.65
CA ALA A 124 9.13 -7.72 -4.03
C ALA A 124 9.47 -6.23 -4.19
N THR A 125 9.88 -5.84 -5.40
CA THR A 125 10.23 -4.45 -5.73
C THR A 125 9.37 -3.93 -6.88
N ALA A 126 8.86 -2.71 -6.75
CA ALA A 126 8.22 -2.01 -7.85
C ALA A 126 9.22 -1.02 -8.47
N ARG A 127 9.13 -0.84 -9.79
CA ARG A 127 10.01 0.06 -10.53
C ARG A 127 9.22 0.85 -11.56
N VAL A 128 9.60 2.11 -11.75
CA VAL A 128 9.11 2.98 -12.83
C VAL A 128 10.32 3.59 -13.53
N ALA A 129 10.39 3.46 -14.83
CA ALA A 129 11.46 4.01 -15.65
C ALA A 129 10.89 4.76 -16.86
N TYR A 130 11.47 5.88 -17.20
CA TYR A 130 11.09 6.69 -18.37
C TYR A 130 12.19 7.68 -18.75
N THR A 131 12.07 8.27 -19.92
CA THR A 131 12.92 9.37 -20.40
C THR A 131 12.12 10.68 -20.39
N ALA A 132 12.69 11.76 -19.88
CA ALA A 132 12.11 13.10 -19.97
C ALA A 132 13.23 14.15 -20.11
N ASP A 133 13.03 15.15 -20.98
CA ASP A 133 13.97 16.23 -21.26
C ASP A 133 15.41 15.73 -21.54
N GLY A 134 15.56 14.58 -22.21
CA GLY A 134 16.85 13.97 -22.56
C GLY A 134 17.59 13.30 -21.38
N ALA A 135 16.94 13.09 -20.23
CA ALA A 135 17.48 12.34 -19.11
C ALA A 135 16.61 11.12 -18.80
N THR A 136 17.24 10.03 -18.38
CA THR A 136 16.54 8.82 -17.91
C THR A 136 16.27 8.94 -16.42
N TYR A 137 15.03 8.72 -16.04
CA TYR A 137 14.57 8.65 -14.66
C TYR A 137 14.26 7.22 -14.29
N GLU A 138 14.68 6.80 -13.12
CA GLU A 138 14.32 5.50 -12.54
C GLU A 138 13.91 5.70 -11.08
N ARG A 139 12.81 5.05 -10.72
CA ARG A 139 12.28 5.02 -9.36
C ARG A 139 12.11 3.56 -8.94
N GLU A 140 12.66 3.19 -7.80
CA GLU A 140 12.51 1.86 -7.21
C GLU A 140 11.84 2.00 -5.85
N TYR A 141 10.85 1.15 -5.60
CA TYR A 141 10.05 1.13 -4.38
C TYR A 141 10.09 -0.27 -3.78
N LEU A 142 10.28 -0.36 -2.49
CA LEU A 142 10.17 -1.61 -1.76
C LEU A 142 9.65 -1.37 -0.35
N ALA A 143 8.82 -2.28 0.17
CA ALA A 143 8.33 -2.25 1.54
C ALA A 143 9.11 -3.30 2.34
N SER A 144 10.07 -2.83 3.14
CA SER A 144 11.00 -3.69 3.88
C SER A 144 10.44 -4.06 5.25
N PHE A 145 10.26 -5.37 5.51
CA PHE A 145 9.91 -5.86 6.83
C PHE A 145 11.06 -5.66 7.84
N PRO A 146 12.34 -5.98 7.52
CA PRO A 146 13.44 -5.71 8.46
C PRO A 146 13.65 -4.24 8.80
N ALA A 147 13.44 -3.33 7.82
CA ALA A 147 13.58 -1.89 8.04
C ALA A 147 12.32 -1.22 8.63
N ARG A 148 11.18 -1.91 8.68
CA ARG A 148 9.88 -1.36 9.06
C ARG A 148 9.52 -0.07 8.31
N ALA A 149 9.87 -0.01 7.03
CA ALA A 149 9.70 1.17 6.21
C ALA A 149 9.47 0.82 4.74
N ILE A 150 8.80 1.71 4.03
CA ILE A 150 8.86 1.75 2.58
C ILE A 150 10.07 2.58 2.19
N LEU A 151 10.95 2.00 1.37
CA LEU A 151 12.11 2.67 0.83
C LEU A 151 11.85 3.07 -0.62
N VAL A 152 12.19 4.30 -0.95
CA VAL A 152 12.04 4.87 -2.29
C VAL A 152 13.40 5.38 -2.74
N ARG A 153 13.93 4.83 -3.84
CA ARG A 153 15.11 5.35 -4.50
C ARG A 153 14.71 6.00 -5.81
N LEU A 154 15.10 7.24 -5.98
CA LEU A 154 14.91 8.03 -7.19
C LEU A 154 16.27 8.30 -7.79
N THR A 155 16.42 8.05 -9.09
CA THR A 155 17.66 8.37 -9.83
C THR A 155 17.34 9.08 -11.13
N CYS A 156 18.26 9.96 -11.54
CA CYS A 156 18.25 10.63 -12.83
C CYS A 156 19.64 10.54 -13.44
N SER A 157 19.74 10.26 -14.72
CA SER A 157 21.04 10.13 -15.41
C SER A 157 21.85 11.42 -15.45
N GLN A 158 21.26 12.55 -15.03
CA GLN A 158 21.86 13.86 -14.92
C GLN A 158 21.47 14.52 -13.59
N PRO A 159 22.31 15.39 -12.98
CA PRO A 159 22.01 16.07 -11.72
C PRO A 159 21.01 17.23 -11.93
N ARG A 160 19.82 16.91 -12.40
CA ARG A 160 18.76 17.86 -12.77
C ARG A 160 17.39 17.51 -12.20
N MET A 161 17.28 16.39 -11.48
CA MET A 161 16.02 16.00 -10.89
C MET A 161 15.56 17.08 -9.92
N ALA A 162 14.37 17.60 -10.16
CA ALA A 162 13.70 18.57 -9.30
C ALA A 162 12.27 18.08 -9.02
N LEU A 163 11.89 18.03 -7.74
CA LEU A 163 10.58 17.57 -7.34
C LEU A 163 10.12 18.22 -6.04
N THR A 164 8.81 18.16 -5.81
CA THR A 164 8.20 18.56 -4.56
C THR A 164 7.46 17.36 -3.96
N LEU A 165 7.71 17.09 -2.67
CA LEU A 165 6.97 16.11 -1.89
C LEU A 165 5.89 16.82 -1.09
N SER A 166 4.67 16.25 -1.11
CA SER A 166 3.56 16.67 -0.26
C SER A 166 2.76 15.46 0.20
N PHE A 167 2.03 15.63 1.28
CA PHE A 167 1.19 14.56 1.83
C PHE A 167 -0.24 15.06 1.98
N GLU A 168 -1.21 14.22 1.59
CA GLU A 168 -2.63 14.46 1.73
C GLU A 168 -3.29 13.26 2.40
N SER A 169 -4.26 13.50 3.27
CA SER A 169 -4.99 12.45 3.97
C SER A 169 -6.47 12.81 4.10
N PRO A 170 -7.39 11.84 3.98
CA PRO A 170 -8.79 12.04 4.35
C PRO A 170 -8.98 12.13 5.86
N LEU A 171 -7.97 11.75 6.65
CA LEU A 171 -8.01 11.82 8.11
C LEU A 171 -7.59 13.21 8.60
N SER A 172 -8.12 13.59 9.77
CA SER A 172 -7.69 14.85 10.42
C SER A 172 -6.21 14.76 10.78
N CYS A 173 -5.36 15.52 10.09
CA CYS A 173 -3.93 15.53 10.33
C CYS A 173 -3.29 16.88 10.05
N ARG A 174 -2.07 17.05 10.55
CA ARG A 174 -1.18 18.18 10.28
C ARG A 174 0.13 17.65 9.71
N THR A 175 0.58 18.25 8.61
CA THR A 175 1.90 17.96 8.02
C THR A 175 2.83 19.14 8.35
N ARG A 176 4.02 18.79 8.84
CA ARG A 176 5.17 19.69 9.00
C ARG A 176 6.31 19.20 8.14
N ALA A 177 7.15 20.10 7.69
CA ALA A 177 8.36 19.78 6.93
C ALA A 177 9.56 20.44 7.61
N ASP A 178 10.67 19.72 7.62
CA ASP A 178 12.01 20.19 7.95
C ASP A 178 13.01 19.69 6.91
N GLU A 179 14.28 20.03 7.03
CA GLU A 179 15.32 19.61 6.08
C GLU A 179 15.58 18.08 6.08
N VAL A 180 15.05 17.37 7.06
CA VAL A 180 15.16 15.91 7.18
C VAL A 180 13.99 15.19 6.52
N GLY A 181 12.82 15.87 6.37
CA GLY A 181 11.65 15.24 5.75
C GLY A 181 10.30 15.84 6.10
N LEU A 182 9.27 15.01 6.00
CA LEU A 182 7.90 15.35 6.39
C LEU A 182 7.52 14.59 7.67
N ILE A 183 6.82 15.27 8.55
CA ILE A 183 6.21 14.72 9.78
C ILE A 183 4.71 14.94 9.69
N ILE A 184 3.96 13.86 9.72
CA ILE A 184 2.50 13.85 9.66
C ILE A 184 2.00 13.35 11.02
N GLU A 185 1.13 14.12 11.66
CA GLU A 185 0.50 13.74 12.92
C GLU A 185 -1.01 13.93 12.80
N GLY A 186 -1.77 12.91 13.17
CA GLY A 186 -3.21 12.93 12.99
C GLY A 186 -3.96 12.05 13.98
N GLN A 187 -5.28 12.04 13.79
CA GLN A 187 -6.20 11.27 14.59
C GLN A 187 -7.31 10.67 13.73
N CYS A 188 -7.59 9.38 13.93
CA CYS A 188 -8.72 8.70 13.32
C CYS A 188 -10.05 9.20 13.91
N PRO A 189 -11.16 9.16 13.18
CA PRO A 189 -12.50 9.36 13.69
C PRO A 189 -12.84 8.38 14.83
N GLU A 190 -13.72 8.79 15.75
CA GLU A 190 -14.29 7.92 16.78
C GLU A 190 -15.25 6.88 16.21
N HIS A 191 -15.80 7.13 15.03
CA HIS A 191 -16.67 6.22 14.32
C HIS A 191 -16.67 6.52 12.82
N VAL A 192 -16.71 5.47 12.01
CA VAL A 192 -17.01 5.52 10.58
C VAL A 192 -17.90 4.34 10.25
N ASP A 193 -19.09 4.60 9.74
CA ASP A 193 -20.00 3.55 9.29
C ASP A 193 -19.35 2.67 8.22
N PRO A 194 -19.60 1.36 8.24
CA PRO A 194 -19.19 0.50 7.13
C PRO A 194 -19.87 0.90 5.81
N PRO A 195 -19.23 0.67 4.65
CA PRO A 195 -19.70 1.18 3.36
C PRO A 195 -21.03 0.55 2.87
N TYR A 196 -21.50 -0.49 3.52
CA TYR A 196 -22.80 -1.12 3.23
C TYR A 196 -23.98 -0.50 4.01
N ILE A 197 -23.72 0.44 4.92
CA ILE A 197 -24.75 1.22 5.61
C ILE A 197 -25.06 2.45 4.75
N PRO A 198 -26.35 2.79 4.52
CA PRO A 198 -26.73 4.01 3.81
C PRO A 198 -26.16 5.26 4.47
N ASP A 199 -25.75 6.23 3.67
CA ASP A 199 -25.22 7.52 4.14
C ASP A 199 -26.21 8.19 5.10
N ARG A 200 -25.69 8.69 6.22
CA ARG A 200 -26.41 9.46 7.23
C ARG A 200 -25.48 10.52 7.83
N PRO A 201 -26.05 11.58 8.47
CA PRO A 201 -25.23 12.67 9.04
C PRO A 201 -24.17 12.20 10.03
N GLU A 202 -24.43 11.11 10.78
CA GLU A 202 -23.53 10.54 11.77
C GLU A 202 -22.62 9.44 11.22
N ALA A 203 -22.58 9.24 9.91
CA ALA A 203 -21.75 8.21 9.28
C ALA A 203 -20.24 8.37 9.62
N VAL A 204 -19.80 9.59 9.86
CA VAL A 204 -18.45 9.90 10.33
C VAL A 204 -18.53 10.78 11.57
N ILE A 205 -18.04 10.29 12.70
CA ILE A 205 -17.97 11.03 13.95
C ILE A 205 -16.50 11.32 14.27
N GLN A 206 -16.10 12.57 14.12
CA GLN A 206 -14.82 13.06 14.65
C GLN A 206 -14.94 13.23 16.17
N GLY A 207 -13.85 13.09 16.89
CA GLY A 207 -13.83 13.26 18.32
C GLY A 207 -12.41 13.20 18.86
N GLU A 208 -12.27 13.05 20.19
CA GLU A 208 -10.96 13.05 20.84
C GLU A 208 -10.45 11.64 21.19
N ARG A 209 -11.33 10.62 21.15
CA ARG A 209 -11.02 9.24 21.58
C ARG A 209 -10.46 8.37 20.46
N GLY A 210 -10.62 8.80 19.18
CA GLY A 210 -10.07 8.08 18.05
C GLY A 210 -8.55 7.91 18.14
N ARG A 211 -8.03 6.85 17.54
CA ARG A 211 -6.60 6.52 17.56
C ARG A 211 -5.75 7.64 16.99
N ARG A 212 -4.72 8.04 17.72
CA ARG A 212 -3.69 8.96 17.21
C ARG A 212 -2.66 8.19 16.41
N PHE A 213 -2.17 8.80 15.33
CA PHE A 213 -1.12 8.24 14.48
C PHE A 213 -0.07 9.28 14.12
N SER A 214 1.11 8.79 13.76
CA SER A 214 2.16 9.59 13.13
C SER A 214 2.70 8.85 11.93
N ALA A 215 3.08 9.60 10.89
CA ALA A 215 3.83 9.07 9.76
C ALA A 215 4.99 10.01 9.44
N ARG A 216 6.04 9.46 8.85
CA ARG A 216 7.25 10.22 8.50
C ARG A 216 7.75 9.84 7.13
N VAL A 217 8.17 10.86 6.39
CA VAL A 217 8.94 10.68 5.15
C VAL A 217 10.32 11.29 5.43
N ARG A 218 11.36 10.48 5.51
CA ARG A 218 12.73 10.91 5.80
C ARG A 218 13.59 10.85 4.55
N VAL A 219 14.37 11.88 4.33
CA VAL A 219 15.48 11.87 3.38
C VAL A 219 16.64 11.12 4.04
N LEU A 220 17.00 9.95 3.49
CA LEU A 220 18.11 9.15 3.98
C LEU A 220 19.44 9.57 3.34
N SER A 221 19.41 9.87 2.04
CA SER A 221 20.55 10.38 1.29
C SER A 221 20.09 11.07 0.01
N GLY A 222 20.93 11.94 -0.52
CA GLY A 222 20.71 12.63 -1.79
C GLY A 222 21.85 13.59 -2.06
N ASP A 223 22.00 14.00 -3.33
CA ASP A 223 23.02 14.92 -3.81
C ASP A 223 22.46 16.29 -4.24
N GLY A 224 21.15 16.46 -4.14
CA GLY A 224 20.45 17.72 -4.43
C GLY A 224 20.30 18.62 -3.23
N THR A 225 19.78 19.83 -3.48
CA THR A 225 19.43 20.78 -2.43
C THR A 225 18.02 20.53 -1.93
N VAL A 226 17.89 20.26 -0.62
CA VAL A 226 16.60 20.03 0.06
C VAL A 226 16.16 21.32 0.75
N ARG A 227 14.89 21.71 0.60
CA ARG A 227 14.26 22.86 1.26
C ARG A 227 12.87 22.49 1.77
N ALA A 228 12.58 22.86 3.00
CA ALA A 228 11.28 22.72 3.63
C ALA A 228 10.51 24.05 3.62
N ARG A 229 9.25 24.01 3.18
CA ARG A 229 8.36 25.15 3.22
C ARG A 229 6.90 24.71 3.23
N ASP A 230 6.09 25.33 4.08
CA ASP A 230 4.63 25.18 4.12
C ASP A 230 4.15 23.71 4.13
N GLY A 231 4.80 22.86 4.94
CA GLY A 231 4.48 21.44 5.04
C GLY A 231 4.87 20.60 3.81
N ARG A 232 5.69 21.15 2.92
CA ARG A 232 6.21 20.49 1.70
C ARG A 232 7.73 20.44 1.74
N LEU A 233 8.28 19.47 1.02
CA LEU A 233 9.71 19.32 0.84
C LEU A 233 10.06 19.44 -0.65
N SER A 234 10.92 20.38 -1.00
CA SER A 234 11.44 20.54 -2.36
C SER A 234 12.85 19.99 -2.45
N VAL A 235 13.16 19.30 -3.54
CA VAL A 235 14.50 18.82 -3.88
C VAL A 235 14.83 19.36 -5.26
N ASP A 236 15.98 19.98 -5.40
CA ASP A 236 16.43 20.58 -6.67
C ASP A 236 17.86 20.13 -7.03
N GLY A 237 18.08 19.81 -8.31
CA GLY A 237 19.39 19.49 -8.88
C GLY A 237 19.96 18.14 -8.46
N ALA A 238 19.13 17.19 -8.08
CA ALA A 238 19.59 15.86 -7.67
C ALA A 238 19.83 14.94 -8.88
N SER A 239 20.81 14.04 -8.76
CA SER A 239 20.91 12.83 -9.57
C SER A 239 20.42 11.60 -8.80
N ARG A 240 20.42 11.64 -7.48
CA ARG A 240 19.98 10.57 -6.59
C ARG A 240 19.28 11.13 -5.36
N LEU A 241 18.20 10.47 -4.96
CA LEU A 241 17.49 10.71 -3.70
C LEU A 241 16.97 9.38 -3.14
N VAL A 242 17.16 9.16 -1.85
CA VAL A 242 16.62 8.01 -1.13
C VAL A 242 15.73 8.49 0.02
N LEU A 243 14.51 7.96 0.05
CA LEU A 243 13.51 8.27 1.07
C LEU A 243 13.15 7.01 1.84
N ALA A 244 12.82 7.18 3.11
CA ALA A 244 12.14 6.17 3.93
C ALA A 244 10.79 6.72 4.39
N VAL A 245 9.73 5.94 4.18
CA VAL A 245 8.38 6.22 4.68
C VAL A 245 8.07 5.24 5.79
N SER A 246 7.68 5.74 6.96
CA SER A 246 7.24 4.94 8.10
C SER A 246 5.95 5.52 8.69
N ALA A 247 5.15 4.67 9.35
CA ALA A 247 3.94 5.08 10.02
C ALA A 247 3.73 4.27 11.29
N VAL A 248 3.21 4.94 12.33
CA VAL A 248 2.88 4.39 13.66
C VAL A 248 4.11 3.87 14.42
N ARG A 249 4.98 3.12 13.75
CA ARG A 249 6.24 2.60 14.31
C ARG A 249 7.44 3.33 13.70
N GLU A 250 8.46 3.56 14.49
CA GLU A 250 9.73 4.10 13.97
C GLU A 250 10.42 3.06 13.06
N PRO A 251 11.09 3.51 11.99
CA PRO A 251 11.80 2.61 11.11
C PRO A 251 13.06 2.04 11.81
N GLU A 252 13.37 0.77 11.55
CA GLU A 252 14.60 0.13 11.98
C GLU A 252 15.67 0.30 10.90
N LEU A 253 16.37 1.42 10.94
CA LEU A 253 17.43 1.77 10.01
C LEU A 253 18.78 1.73 10.74
N PRO A 254 19.67 0.75 10.45
CA PRO A 254 21.00 0.73 11.00
C PRO A 254 21.77 2.01 10.66
N ALA A 255 22.53 2.53 11.63
CA ALA A 255 23.31 3.74 11.42
C ALA A 255 24.27 3.57 10.21
N GLY A 256 24.25 4.50 9.28
CA GLY A 256 25.11 4.47 8.09
C GLY A 256 24.74 3.41 7.04
N ALA A 257 23.61 2.71 7.17
CA ALA A 257 23.19 1.74 6.17
C ALA A 257 22.92 2.42 4.81
N SER A 258 23.53 1.89 3.75
CA SER A 258 23.25 2.31 2.39
C SER A 258 21.90 1.76 1.91
N TYR A 259 21.32 2.37 0.87
CA TYR A 259 20.14 1.82 0.22
C TYR A 259 20.36 0.37 -0.23
N GLU A 260 21.52 0.08 -0.77
CA GLU A 260 21.89 -1.24 -1.27
C GLU A 260 21.86 -2.29 -0.15
N THR A 261 22.41 -1.97 1.03
CA THR A 261 22.36 -2.84 2.20
C THR A 261 20.94 -3.09 2.68
N LEU A 262 20.10 -2.06 2.70
CA LEU A 262 18.68 -2.18 3.09
C LEU A 262 17.90 -3.01 2.06
N ARG A 263 18.16 -2.81 0.77
CA ARG A 263 17.56 -3.57 -0.33
C ARG A 263 17.95 -5.05 -0.28
N GLU A 264 19.20 -5.36 -0.04
CA GLU A 264 19.68 -6.74 0.12
C GLU A 264 19.04 -7.44 1.32
N ALA A 265 18.91 -6.75 2.44
CA ALA A 265 18.22 -7.27 3.62
C ALA A 265 16.74 -7.55 3.34
N HIS A 266 16.06 -6.66 2.63
CA HIS A 266 14.68 -6.83 2.18
C HIS A 266 14.52 -8.06 1.28
N ILE A 267 15.33 -8.18 0.23
CA ILE A 267 15.27 -9.30 -0.71
C ILE A 267 15.53 -10.64 -0.01
N ARG A 268 16.51 -10.69 0.87
CA ARG A 268 16.86 -11.90 1.63
C ARG A 268 15.69 -12.34 2.53
N ASP A 269 15.09 -11.43 3.26
CA ASP A 269 13.95 -11.69 4.13
C ASP A 269 12.73 -12.17 3.31
N TYR A 270 12.40 -11.46 2.24
CA TYR A 270 11.27 -11.81 1.38
C TYR A 270 11.45 -13.18 0.72
N ARG A 271 12.60 -13.46 0.12
CA ARG A 271 12.89 -14.73 -0.55
C ARG A 271 12.85 -15.91 0.40
N ALA A 272 13.20 -15.76 1.66
CA ALA A 272 13.07 -16.83 2.66
C ALA A 272 11.62 -17.36 2.80
N LEU A 273 10.63 -16.57 2.39
CA LEU A 273 9.22 -16.97 2.31
C LEU A 273 8.80 -17.33 0.89
N PHE A 274 9.14 -16.50 -0.10
CA PHE A 274 8.68 -16.65 -1.47
C PHE A 274 9.27 -17.88 -2.16
N ASP A 275 10.54 -18.18 -1.95
CA ASP A 275 11.24 -19.30 -2.63
C ASP A 275 10.83 -20.70 -2.11
N ARG A 276 9.91 -20.77 -1.12
CA ARG A 276 9.40 -22.06 -0.59
C ARG A 276 8.46 -22.80 -1.53
N VAL A 277 7.87 -22.09 -2.49
CA VAL A 277 6.90 -22.67 -3.43
C VAL A 277 7.16 -22.10 -4.82
N GLU A 278 7.31 -22.99 -5.77
CA GLU A 278 7.42 -22.68 -7.20
C GLU A 278 6.25 -23.32 -7.95
N LEU A 279 5.70 -22.61 -8.94
CA LEU A 279 4.74 -23.15 -9.89
C LEU A 279 5.17 -22.73 -11.29
N TRP A 280 5.46 -23.74 -12.12
CA TRP A 280 5.76 -23.54 -13.53
C TRP A 280 4.71 -24.26 -14.39
N LEU A 281 4.02 -23.52 -15.25
CA LEU A 281 3.00 -24.06 -16.19
C LEU A 281 3.38 -23.79 -17.66
N GLY A 282 4.47 -23.06 -17.87
CA GLY A 282 4.94 -22.67 -19.19
C GLY A 282 5.78 -21.38 -19.13
N PRO A 283 6.45 -21.00 -20.23
CA PRO A 283 7.30 -19.83 -20.29
C PRO A 283 6.48 -18.54 -20.12
N GLN A 284 7.08 -17.51 -19.51
CA GLN A 284 6.49 -16.18 -19.44
C GLN A 284 6.55 -15.50 -20.82
N LYS A 285 5.43 -14.93 -21.27
CA LYS A 285 5.40 -14.15 -22.52
C LYS A 285 6.04 -12.77 -22.32
N ALA A 286 6.86 -12.33 -23.27
CA ALA A 286 7.45 -10.98 -23.29
C ALA A 286 6.43 -9.92 -23.77
N MET A 287 5.33 -9.81 -23.04
CA MET A 287 4.20 -8.93 -23.36
C MET A 287 3.68 -8.27 -22.09
N PRO A 288 3.26 -6.98 -22.11
CA PRO A 288 2.66 -6.29 -20.97
C PRO A 288 1.50 -7.09 -20.37
N THR A 289 1.35 -7.04 -19.06
CA THR A 289 0.37 -7.85 -18.32
C THR A 289 -1.07 -7.56 -18.76
N ASP A 290 -1.42 -6.31 -19.01
CA ASP A 290 -2.74 -5.92 -19.50
C ASP A 290 -3.05 -6.50 -20.90
N ARG A 291 -2.06 -6.57 -21.79
CA ARG A 291 -2.20 -7.21 -23.11
C ARG A 291 -2.34 -8.75 -22.99
N ARG A 292 -1.60 -9.38 -22.06
CA ARG A 292 -1.77 -10.82 -21.77
C ARG A 292 -3.18 -11.13 -21.29
N LEU A 293 -3.75 -10.28 -20.41
CA LEU A 293 -5.13 -10.39 -19.95
C LEU A 293 -6.14 -10.20 -21.08
N ALA A 294 -5.89 -9.28 -22.02
CA ALA A 294 -6.75 -9.09 -23.19
C ALA A 294 -6.79 -10.35 -24.07
N VAL A 295 -5.63 -10.96 -24.34
CA VAL A 295 -5.54 -12.23 -25.10
C VAL A 295 -6.36 -13.35 -24.45
N LEU A 296 -6.33 -13.48 -23.10
CA LEU A 296 -7.17 -14.46 -22.41
C LEU A 296 -8.68 -14.18 -22.56
N ARG A 297 -9.09 -12.93 -22.47
CA ARG A 297 -10.52 -12.54 -22.66
C ARG A 297 -11.03 -12.86 -24.06
N GLU A 298 -10.16 -12.87 -25.07
CA GLU A 298 -10.45 -13.22 -26.45
C GLU A 298 -10.36 -14.74 -26.71
N GLY A 299 -10.19 -15.55 -25.67
CA GLY A 299 -10.15 -17.00 -25.76
C GLY A 299 -8.77 -17.59 -26.08
N GLY A 300 -7.71 -16.76 -26.00
CA GLY A 300 -6.33 -17.24 -26.14
C GLY A 300 -5.83 -17.98 -24.91
N GLU A 301 -4.70 -18.67 -25.04
CA GLU A 301 -4.07 -19.41 -23.94
C GLU A 301 -2.78 -18.74 -23.47
N ASP A 302 -2.57 -18.74 -22.14
CA ASP A 302 -1.35 -18.26 -21.52
C ASP A 302 -1.08 -18.98 -20.19
N PRO A 303 -0.54 -20.21 -20.23
CA PRO A 303 -0.21 -20.99 -19.03
C PRO A 303 0.77 -20.25 -18.08
N GLY A 304 1.74 -19.49 -18.65
CA GLY A 304 2.63 -18.65 -17.85
C GLY A 304 1.91 -17.56 -17.06
N LEU A 305 0.80 -17.03 -17.58
CA LEU A 305 0.01 -16.03 -16.83
C LEU A 305 -0.74 -16.65 -15.64
N TYR A 306 -1.20 -17.91 -15.74
CA TYR A 306 -1.79 -18.61 -14.59
C TYR A 306 -0.75 -18.85 -13.49
N ALA A 307 0.47 -19.24 -13.85
CA ALA A 307 1.57 -19.36 -12.89
C ALA A 307 1.92 -18.01 -12.26
N LEU A 308 1.96 -16.95 -13.05
CA LEU A 308 2.19 -15.58 -12.57
C LEU A 308 1.07 -15.15 -11.60
N TYR A 309 -0.19 -15.42 -11.91
CA TYR A 309 -1.33 -15.08 -11.04
C TYR A 309 -1.28 -15.81 -9.70
N PHE A 310 -0.94 -17.11 -9.71
CA PHE A 310 -0.71 -17.87 -8.47
C PHE A 310 0.41 -17.26 -7.62
N GLN A 311 1.54 -16.93 -8.22
CA GLN A 311 2.67 -16.32 -7.52
C GLN A 311 2.36 -14.91 -7.05
N TYR A 312 1.53 -14.16 -7.79
CA TYR A 312 1.04 -12.85 -7.35
C TYR A 312 0.16 -12.95 -6.10
N GLY A 313 -0.73 -13.95 -6.03
CA GLY A 313 -1.53 -14.22 -4.82
C GLY A 313 -0.64 -14.51 -3.60
N ARG A 314 0.42 -15.31 -3.77
CA ARG A 314 1.40 -15.58 -2.71
C ARG A 314 2.17 -14.31 -2.31
N TYR A 315 2.59 -13.52 -3.28
CA TYR A 315 3.20 -12.22 -3.05
C TYR A 315 2.30 -11.33 -2.19
N LEU A 316 1.01 -11.21 -2.53
CA LEU A 316 0.05 -10.39 -1.78
C LEU A 316 -0.09 -10.88 -0.32
N LEU A 317 -0.15 -12.19 -0.07
CA LEU A 317 -0.17 -12.75 1.28
C LEU A 317 1.08 -12.36 2.09
N ILE A 318 2.27 -12.47 1.50
CA ILE A 318 3.53 -12.10 2.16
C ILE A 318 3.61 -10.59 2.40
N ALA A 319 3.12 -9.78 1.46
CA ALA A 319 3.13 -8.32 1.54
C ALA A 319 2.12 -7.78 2.56
N SER A 320 0.97 -8.44 2.74
CA SER A 320 -0.12 -7.97 3.60
C SER A 320 -0.09 -8.54 5.02
N SER A 321 0.64 -9.62 5.28
CA SER A 321 0.65 -10.26 6.61
C SER A 321 2.01 -10.86 6.94
N ARG A 322 2.56 -10.47 8.10
CA ARG A 322 3.84 -10.93 8.60
C ARG A 322 3.73 -11.27 10.10
N PRO A 323 4.63 -12.11 10.63
CA PRO A 323 4.62 -12.44 12.06
C PRO A 323 4.61 -11.21 12.96
N GLY A 324 3.66 -11.16 13.90
CA GLY A 324 3.47 -10.05 14.85
C GLY A 324 2.58 -8.92 14.37
N GLY A 325 2.02 -8.99 13.15
CA GLY A 325 0.99 -8.11 12.61
C GLY A 325 -0.40 -8.76 12.60
N LEU A 326 -1.35 -8.08 11.99
CA LEU A 326 -2.69 -8.60 11.77
C LEU A 326 -2.69 -9.68 10.66
N PRO A 327 -3.62 -10.66 10.70
CA PRO A 327 -3.81 -11.57 9.58
C PRO A 327 -4.25 -10.81 8.32
N ALA A 328 -3.94 -11.36 7.15
CA ALA A 328 -4.46 -10.82 5.90
C ALA A 328 -5.99 -10.84 5.93
N ASN A 329 -6.61 -9.72 5.59
CA ASN A 329 -8.05 -9.61 5.42
C ASN A 329 -8.51 -10.13 4.05
N LEU A 330 -9.79 -10.37 3.91
CA LEU A 330 -10.42 -10.80 2.67
C LEU A 330 -10.62 -9.62 1.70
#